data_cc1f5cfc62ab6a1a9e7949ad4ac7829b
#
_entry.id   cc1f5cfc62ab6a1a9e7949ad4ac7829b
#
_cell.length_a   1.000
_cell.length_b   1.000
_cell.length_c   1.000
_cell.angle_alpha   90.00
_cell.angle_beta   90.00
_cell.angle_gamma   90.00
#
_symmetry.space_group_name_H-M   'P 1'
#
loop_
_entity.id
_entity.type
_entity.pdbx_description
1 polymer ?
#
loop_
_entity_poly.entity_id
_entity_poly.type
_entity_poly.pdbx_seq_one_letter_code
_entity_poly.pdbx_strand_id
1 'polypeptide(L)'
;MRYSIYKKTELLLFSQMEISELGEFGLISQLTSDIKLENESSIKGVGDDCAILAPAEGMRTLVTTDLLMEGVHFDLTYVPLYCLGYKAVMVNLSDVYAMGGTPRQITVSLAISRRFRVEDIAEIYRGMRMACAKHHVDIVGGDTTSSFTGLAISITAIGEARPEEIVCRDGAQDTDLICVSGNLGAAYMGLQLLERERAVYNQQLAEAKKSGNKDEMARLQDFQPDVSGREYLLERQLKPEARADIIATLRQAGIHPTSMM
;
A
#
# COMPACT_ATOMS: atom_id res chain seq x y z
N MET A 1 10.14 -19.72 -6.10
CA MET A 1 9.49 -18.91 -7.13
C MET A 1 9.75 -17.47 -6.80
N ARG A 2 10.76 -16.86 -7.39
CA ARG A 2 10.66 -15.41 -7.52
C ARG A 2 9.27 -15.23 -8.08
N TYR A 3 8.37 -14.56 -7.36
CA TYR A 3 7.04 -14.28 -7.87
C TYR A 3 7.18 -13.63 -9.24
N SER A 4 7.19 -14.45 -10.29
CA SER A 4 7.39 -14.07 -11.69
C SER A 4 6.17 -13.34 -12.25
N ILE A 5 5.19 -13.02 -11.38
CA ILE A 5 4.10 -12.12 -11.71
C ILE A 5 4.61 -10.67 -11.86
N TYR A 6 5.76 -10.36 -11.25
CA TYR A 6 6.42 -9.07 -11.38
C TYR A 6 7.80 -9.29 -12.01
N LYS A 7 7.86 -9.42 -13.35
CA LYS A 7 9.12 -9.34 -14.09
C LYS A 7 9.95 -8.19 -13.53
N LYS A 8 11.19 -8.49 -13.11
CA LYS A 8 12.26 -7.51 -13.00
C LYS A 8 12.38 -6.80 -14.35
N THR A 9 11.60 -5.75 -14.52
CA THR A 9 11.84 -4.80 -15.59
C THR A 9 13.12 -4.09 -15.20
N GLU A 10 14.12 -4.20 -16.01
CA GLU A 10 15.43 -3.54 -16.04
C GLU A 10 15.62 -2.53 -14.88
N LEU A 11 16.05 -3.05 -13.71
CA LEU A 11 16.79 -2.25 -12.77
C LEU A 11 18.10 -1.90 -13.49
N LEU A 12 18.13 -0.71 -14.09
CA LEU A 12 19.36 -0.03 -14.44
C LEU A 12 20.34 -0.25 -13.28
N LEU A 13 21.58 -0.57 -13.62
CA LEU A 13 22.73 -0.73 -12.76
C LEU A 13 22.90 0.49 -11.81
N PHE A 14 22.03 0.62 -10.83
CA PHE A 14 22.28 1.50 -9.69
C PHE A 14 23.22 0.73 -8.75
N SER A 15 24.38 1.28 -8.51
CA SER A 15 25.24 0.88 -7.40
C SER A 15 24.34 0.92 -6.14
N GLN A 16 24.36 -0.15 -5.34
CA GLN A 16 23.62 -0.20 -4.07
C GLN A 16 24.01 0.99 -3.21
N MET A 17 23.16 2.02 -3.15
CA MET A 17 23.46 3.28 -2.49
C MET A 17 22.87 3.27 -1.07
N GLU A 18 23.69 3.60 -0.10
CA GLU A 18 23.22 3.80 1.27
C GLU A 18 22.45 5.13 1.38
N ILE A 19 21.35 5.12 2.13
CA ILE A 19 20.54 6.34 2.35
C ILE A 19 21.38 7.44 2.98
N SER A 20 22.36 7.07 3.83
CA SER A 20 23.28 8.00 4.47
C SER A 20 24.20 8.74 3.50
N GLU A 21 24.47 8.18 2.32
CA GLU A 21 25.28 8.82 1.26
C GLU A 21 24.48 9.87 0.50
N LEU A 22 23.19 9.61 0.31
CA LEU A 22 22.28 10.51 -0.41
C LEU A 22 21.75 11.64 0.49
N GLY A 23 21.61 11.34 1.78
CA GLY A 23 20.96 12.21 2.76
C GLY A 23 19.43 12.27 2.57
N GLU A 24 18.76 12.91 3.51
CA GLU A 24 17.29 13.02 3.51
C GLU A 24 16.75 13.76 2.27
N PHE A 25 17.26 14.95 2.01
CA PHE A 25 16.81 15.76 0.87
C PHE A 25 17.13 15.12 -0.48
N GLY A 26 18.28 14.45 -0.58
CA GLY A 26 18.64 13.70 -1.79
C GLY A 26 17.67 12.53 -2.04
N LEU A 27 17.33 11.78 -0.99
CA LEU A 27 16.33 10.69 -1.06
C LEU A 27 14.97 11.23 -1.48
N ILE A 28 14.46 12.28 -0.82
CA ILE A 28 13.18 12.90 -1.17
C ILE A 28 13.18 13.35 -2.62
N SER A 29 14.22 14.07 -3.06
CA SER A 29 14.34 14.54 -4.44
C SER A 29 14.28 13.38 -5.44
N GLN A 30 15.02 12.30 -5.20
CA GLN A 30 15.02 11.12 -6.07
C GLN A 30 13.66 10.43 -6.13
N LEU A 31 12.99 10.27 -4.98
CA LEU A 31 11.68 9.58 -4.88
C LEU A 31 10.54 10.38 -5.51
N THR A 32 10.67 11.70 -5.56
CA THR A 32 9.59 12.61 -5.99
C THR A 32 9.82 13.27 -7.35
N SER A 33 11.00 13.07 -7.97
CA SER A 33 11.38 13.69 -9.25
C SER A 33 10.39 13.47 -10.40
N ASP A 34 9.75 12.30 -10.42
CA ASP A 34 8.83 11.88 -11.49
C ASP A 34 7.35 12.09 -11.12
N ILE A 35 7.06 12.69 -9.96
CA ILE A 35 5.68 12.93 -9.54
C ILE A 35 5.11 14.08 -10.36
N LYS A 36 3.97 13.80 -11.01
CA LYS A 36 3.16 14.79 -11.72
C LYS A 36 1.83 14.92 -11.04
N LEU A 37 1.35 16.16 -10.90
CA LEU A 37 0.02 16.44 -10.41
C LEU A 37 -0.97 16.32 -11.56
N GLU A 38 -2.03 15.55 -11.38
CA GLU A 38 -3.06 15.30 -12.40
C GLU A 38 -4.41 15.91 -11.99
N ASN A 39 -4.64 16.12 -10.68
CA ASN A 39 -5.88 16.68 -10.19
C ASN A 39 -5.86 18.22 -10.22
N GLU A 40 -6.92 18.82 -10.73
CA GLU A 40 -7.09 20.29 -10.75
C GLU A 40 -7.11 20.88 -9.33
N SER A 41 -7.53 20.09 -8.35
CA SER A 41 -7.50 20.49 -6.94
C SER A 41 -6.10 20.49 -6.32
N SER A 42 -5.08 19.98 -7.01
CA SER A 42 -3.67 19.97 -6.56
C SER A 42 -2.92 21.16 -7.19
N ILE A 43 -2.93 22.31 -6.51
CA ILE A 43 -2.29 23.54 -7.02
C ILE A 43 -0.77 23.46 -6.90
N LYS A 44 -0.27 22.94 -5.77
CA LYS A 44 1.15 22.75 -5.49
C LYS A 44 1.36 21.47 -4.69
N GLY A 45 2.29 20.65 -5.12
CA GLY A 45 2.67 19.42 -4.42
C GLY A 45 4.00 19.54 -3.70
N VAL A 46 4.83 18.47 -3.82
CA VAL A 46 6.15 18.36 -3.18
C VAL A 46 7.08 19.50 -3.59
N GLY A 47 7.90 19.98 -2.65
CA GLY A 47 8.96 20.97 -2.89
C GLY A 47 8.81 22.28 -2.12
N ASP A 48 7.89 22.34 -1.17
CA ASP A 48 7.72 23.45 -0.23
C ASP A 48 7.28 22.89 1.14
N ASP A 49 7.15 23.75 2.16
CA ASP A 49 6.73 23.37 3.50
C ASP A 49 5.32 22.75 3.54
N CYS A 50 4.43 23.16 2.60
CA CYS A 50 3.07 22.63 2.49
C CYS A 50 2.66 22.43 1.03
N ALA A 51 1.80 21.44 0.78
CA ALA A 51 1.02 21.36 -0.43
C ALA A 51 -0.10 22.41 -0.44
N ILE A 52 -0.46 22.92 -1.62
CA ILE A 52 -1.59 23.84 -1.79
C ILE A 52 -2.71 23.10 -2.51
N LEU A 53 -3.86 22.98 -1.87
CA LEU A 53 -5.04 22.30 -2.40
C LEU A 53 -6.21 23.27 -2.54
N ALA A 54 -6.98 23.12 -3.61
CA ALA A 54 -8.20 23.89 -3.87
C ALA A 54 -9.37 22.95 -4.17
N PRO A 55 -10.08 22.42 -3.17
CA PRO A 55 -11.23 21.55 -3.37
C PRO A 55 -12.30 22.21 -4.25
N ALA A 56 -13.01 21.42 -5.05
CA ALA A 56 -14.06 21.94 -5.93
C ALA A 56 -15.20 22.57 -5.12
N GLU A 57 -15.81 23.61 -5.66
CA GLU A 57 -16.92 24.33 -5.01
C GLU A 57 -18.11 23.40 -4.72
N GLY A 58 -18.69 23.50 -3.54
CA GLY A 58 -19.82 22.67 -3.11
C GLY A 58 -19.46 21.27 -2.62
N MET A 59 -18.20 20.86 -2.75
CA MET A 59 -17.73 19.56 -2.25
C MET A 59 -17.38 19.64 -0.75
N ARG A 60 -17.41 18.48 -0.09
CA ARG A 60 -16.83 18.27 1.26
C ARG A 60 -15.52 17.53 1.13
N THR A 61 -14.54 17.95 1.91
CA THR A 61 -13.26 17.25 2.02
C THR A 61 -13.38 16.09 2.99
N LEU A 62 -12.97 14.89 2.55
CA LEU A 62 -12.84 13.69 3.37
C LEU A 62 -11.34 13.46 3.63
N VAL A 63 -11.00 13.17 4.87
CA VAL A 63 -9.59 12.92 5.25
C VAL A 63 -9.53 11.65 6.09
N THR A 64 -8.65 10.74 5.72
CA THR A 64 -8.34 9.54 6.49
C THR A 64 -6.84 9.33 6.60
N THR A 65 -6.39 8.56 7.56
CA THR A 65 -4.97 8.19 7.71
C THR A 65 -4.83 6.80 8.33
N ASP A 66 -3.96 6.01 7.74
CA ASP A 66 -3.51 4.72 8.27
C ASP A 66 -2.02 4.71 8.55
N LEU A 67 -1.63 3.95 9.56
CA LEU A 67 -0.24 3.68 9.93
C LEU A 67 0.05 2.19 9.82
N LEU A 68 0.98 1.81 8.95
CA LEU A 68 1.47 0.44 8.80
C LEU A 68 2.84 0.30 9.47
N MET A 69 2.93 -0.64 10.43
CA MET A 69 4.16 -0.92 11.19
C MET A 69 4.69 -2.31 10.82
N GLU A 70 5.98 -2.38 10.55
CA GLU A 70 6.68 -3.66 10.38
C GLU A 70 6.56 -4.54 11.64
N GLY A 71 6.32 -5.84 11.43
CA GLY A 71 6.10 -6.81 12.51
C GLY A 71 4.68 -6.79 13.10
N VAL A 72 3.85 -5.80 12.73
CA VAL A 72 2.45 -5.69 13.16
C VAL A 72 1.51 -5.85 11.96
N HIS A 73 1.64 -5.00 10.96
CA HIS A 73 0.76 -4.96 9.79
C HIS A 73 1.34 -5.66 8.56
N PHE A 74 2.65 -5.87 8.54
CA PHE A 74 3.36 -6.57 7.47
C PHE A 74 4.67 -7.18 7.98
N ASP A 75 5.12 -8.23 7.30
CA ASP A 75 6.40 -8.89 7.55
C ASP A 75 7.18 -8.97 6.22
N LEU A 76 8.36 -8.35 6.20
CA LEU A 76 9.20 -8.26 5.00
C LEU A 76 9.87 -9.60 4.62
N THR A 77 9.73 -10.64 5.42
CA THR A 77 10.18 -11.98 5.05
C THR A 77 9.36 -12.56 3.89
N TYR A 78 8.11 -12.11 3.71
CA TYR A 78 7.22 -12.58 2.66
C TYR A 78 6.45 -11.49 1.91
N VAL A 79 6.45 -10.24 2.39
CA VAL A 79 5.78 -9.12 1.70
C VAL A 79 6.75 -8.40 0.78
N PRO A 80 6.59 -8.44 -0.56
CA PRO A 80 7.42 -7.65 -1.47
C PRO A 80 7.21 -6.15 -1.27
N LEU A 81 8.31 -5.38 -1.28
CA LEU A 81 8.28 -3.93 -1.04
C LEU A 81 7.33 -3.18 -1.98
N TYR A 82 7.30 -3.58 -3.25
CA TYR A 82 6.33 -3.06 -4.22
C TYR A 82 4.87 -3.28 -3.81
N CYS A 83 4.53 -4.50 -3.34
CA CYS A 83 3.18 -4.80 -2.87
C CYS A 83 2.83 -4.03 -1.59
N LEU A 84 3.83 -3.85 -0.71
CA LEU A 84 3.66 -3.05 0.51
C LEU A 84 3.29 -1.60 0.17
N GLY A 85 4.02 -0.96 -0.75
CA GLY A 85 3.71 0.40 -1.19
C GLY A 85 2.31 0.51 -1.82
N TYR A 86 1.95 -0.44 -2.68
CA TYR A 86 0.62 -0.51 -3.28
C TYR A 86 -0.49 -0.64 -2.22
N LYS A 87 -0.34 -1.60 -1.30
CA LYS A 87 -1.29 -1.85 -0.21
C LYS A 87 -1.45 -0.63 0.70
N ALA A 88 -0.34 0.03 1.05
CA ALA A 88 -0.36 1.21 1.92
C ALA A 88 -1.24 2.35 1.36
N VAL A 89 -1.24 2.54 0.04
CA VAL A 89 -2.15 3.49 -0.62
C VAL A 89 -3.57 2.94 -0.61
N MET A 90 -3.79 1.69 -1.03
CA MET A 90 -5.12 1.11 -1.22
C MET A 90 -5.98 1.08 0.04
N VAL A 91 -5.40 0.84 1.23
CA VAL A 91 -6.17 0.82 2.47
C VAL A 91 -6.77 2.20 2.75
N ASN A 92 -6.01 3.27 2.55
CA ASN A 92 -6.49 4.64 2.72
C ASN A 92 -7.52 5.06 1.65
N LEU A 93 -7.29 4.70 0.38
CA LEU A 93 -8.28 4.99 -0.66
C LEU A 93 -9.61 4.26 -0.41
N SER A 94 -9.53 3.05 0.18
CA SER A 94 -10.70 2.27 0.56
C SER A 94 -11.61 3.02 1.53
N ASP A 95 -11.05 3.72 2.51
CA ASP A 95 -11.82 4.52 3.48
C ASP A 95 -12.56 5.68 2.80
N VAL A 96 -11.90 6.37 1.87
CA VAL A 96 -12.54 7.45 1.11
C VAL A 96 -13.69 6.91 0.28
N TYR A 97 -13.49 5.77 -0.40
CA TYR A 97 -14.56 5.11 -1.17
C TYR A 97 -15.69 4.61 -0.25
N ALA A 98 -15.37 4.05 0.93
CA ALA A 98 -16.37 3.58 1.88
C ALA A 98 -17.29 4.70 2.38
N MET A 99 -16.87 5.96 2.28
CA MET A 99 -17.73 7.12 2.57
C MET A 99 -18.38 7.73 1.31
N GLY A 100 -18.37 7.03 0.18
CA GLY A 100 -18.93 7.55 -1.07
C GLY A 100 -18.07 8.64 -1.72
N GLY A 101 -16.84 8.84 -1.26
CA GLY A 101 -15.93 9.87 -1.76
C GLY A 101 -15.16 9.47 -3.02
N THR A 102 -14.45 10.43 -3.57
CA THR A 102 -13.46 10.25 -4.63
C THR A 102 -12.11 10.72 -4.08
N PRO A 103 -11.12 9.84 -3.88
CA PRO A 103 -9.79 10.25 -3.44
C PRO A 103 -9.11 11.11 -4.51
N ARG A 104 -8.36 12.10 -4.06
CA ARG A 104 -7.67 13.07 -4.92
C ARG A 104 -6.19 13.17 -4.63
N GLN A 105 -5.81 13.24 -3.37
CA GLN A 105 -4.42 13.42 -2.97
C GLN A 105 -4.05 12.47 -1.84
N ILE A 106 -2.74 12.18 -1.74
CA ILE A 106 -2.14 11.57 -0.55
C ILE A 106 -0.89 12.32 -0.11
N THR A 107 -0.60 12.25 1.18
CA THR A 107 0.73 12.49 1.73
C THR A 107 1.32 11.20 2.29
N VAL A 108 2.65 11.07 2.24
CA VAL A 108 3.37 9.85 2.63
C VAL A 108 4.41 10.17 3.68
N SER A 109 4.29 9.62 4.88
CA SER A 109 5.30 9.73 5.92
C SER A 109 5.99 8.38 6.14
N LEU A 110 7.32 8.38 6.15
CA LEU A 110 8.14 7.18 6.30
C LEU A 110 9.09 7.31 7.49
N ALA A 111 9.15 6.28 8.33
CA ALA A 111 10.24 6.09 9.30
C ALA A 111 11.07 4.87 8.88
N ILE A 112 12.35 5.10 8.54
CA ILE A 112 13.18 4.14 7.81
C ILE A 112 14.38 3.73 8.67
N SER A 113 14.56 2.42 8.90
CA SER A 113 15.76 1.93 9.61
C SER A 113 16.96 1.80 8.66
N ARG A 114 18.18 1.80 9.24
CA ARG A 114 19.45 1.76 8.51
C ARG A 114 19.67 0.54 7.62
N ARG A 115 18.85 -0.50 7.73
CA ARG A 115 18.95 -1.71 6.90
C ARG A 115 18.43 -1.53 5.48
N PHE A 116 17.64 -0.47 5.24
CA PHE A 116 17.07 -0.19 3.91
C PHE A 116 18.05 0.65 3.10
N ARG A 117 18.05 0.36 1.81
CA ARG A 117 18.78 1.09 0.79
C ARG A 117 17.82 1.99 0.00
N VAL A 118 18.39 2.87 -0.79
CA VAL A 118 17.62 3.78 -1.64
C VAL A 118 16.71 3.00 -2.58
N GLU A 119 17.20 1.90 -3.14
CA GLU A 119 16.45 1.04 -4.07
C GLU A 119 15.24 0.37 -3.40
N ASP A 120 15.35 0.00 -2.12
CA ASP A 120 14.26 -0.60 -1.37
C ASP A 120 13.11 0.41 -1.22
N ILE A 121 13.42 1.64 -0.89
CA ILE A 121 12.44 2.71 -0.75
C ILE A 121 11.85 3.09 -2.13
N ALA A 122 12.67 3.10 -3.17
CA ALA A 122 12.21 3.31 -4.54
C ALA A 122 11.20 2.24 -4.99
N GLU A 123 11.38 0.97 -4.59
CA GLU A 123 10.42 -0.10 -4.86
C GLU A 123 9.08 0.12 -4.12
N ILE A 124 9.10 0.58 -2.88
CA ILE A 124 7.90 0.96 -2.14
C ILE A 124 7.17 2.10 -2.89
N TYR A 125 7.88 3.16 -3.25
CA TYR A 125 7.31 4.27 -4.00
C TYR A 125 6.81 3.86 -5.39
N ARG A 126 7.44 2.90 -6.05
CA ARG A 126 6.95 2.34 -7.32
C ARG A 126 5.58 1.70 -7.15
N GLY A 127 5.36 0.96 -6.05
CA GLY A 127 4.05 0.42 -5.69
C GLY A 127 3.02 1.51 -5.40
N MET A 128 3.39 2.52 -4.62
CA MET A 128 2.53 3.66 -4.32
C MET A 128 2.10 4.40 -5.59
N ARG A 129 3.06 4.73 -6.47
CA ARG A 129 2.78 5.42 -7.75
C ARG A 129 1.84 4.61 -8.65
N MET A 130 1.99 3.28 -8.70
CA MET A 130 1.06 2.44 -9.47
C MET A 130 -0.36 2.50 -8.92
N ALA A 131 -0.52 2.46 -7.58
CA ALA A 131 -1.82 2.60 -6.94
C ALA A 131 -2.44 3.98 -7.23
N CYS A 132 -1.65 5.03 -7.09
CA CYS A 132 -2.05 6.41 -7.35
C CYS A 132 -2.46 6.62 -8.83
N ALA A 133 -1.65 6.17 -9.77
CA ALA A 133 -1.97 6.26 -11.20
C ALA A 133 -3.26 5.52 -11.56
N LYS A 134 -3.52 4.36 -10.97
CA LYS A 134 -4.74 3.58 -11.19
C LYS A 134 -6.00 4.31 -10.73
N HIS A 135 -5.91 5.08 -9.66
CA HIS A 135 -7.04 5.78 -9.04
C HIS A 135 -7.04 7.29 -9.28
N HIS A 136 -6.12 7.80 -10.12
CA HIS A 136 -5.97 9.24 -10.43
C HIS A 136 -5.78 10.07 -9.15
N VAL A 137 -4.85 9.64 -8.29
CA VAL A 137 -4.53 10.28 -7.01
C VAL A 137 -3.14 10.87 -7.07
N ASP A 138 -2.97 12.10 -6.61
CA ASP A 138 -1.69 12.78 -6.57
C ASP A 138 -0.95 12.54 -5.24
N ILE A 139 0.35 12.30 -5.31
CA ILE A 139 1.22 12.36 -4.14
C ILE A 139 1.66 13.83 -4.00
N VAL A 140 1.17 14.51 -2.96
CA VAL A 140 1.35 15.98 -2.85
C VAL A 140 2.33 16.39 -1.77
N GLY A 141 2.78 15.46 -0.91
CA GLY A 141 3.70 15.76 0.17
C GLY A 141 4.00 14.55 1.03
N GLY A 142 4.69 14.79 2.12
CA GLY A 142 5.03 13.76 3.11
C GLY A 142 6.18 14.17 3.99
N ASP A 143 6.71 13.19 4.72
CA ASP A 143 7.85 13.35 5.62
C ASP A 143 8.70 12.08 5.61
N THR A 144 9.99 12.22 5.89
CA THR A 144 10.91 11.08 5.99
C THR A 144 11.80 11.26 7.21
N THR A 145 11.80 10.26 8.09
CA THR A 145 12.65 10.25 9.28
C THR A 145 13.34 8.90 9.47
N SER A 146 14.30 8.86 10.36
CA SER A 146 14.98 7.62 10.71
C SER A 146 14.21 6.83 11.77
N SER A 147 14.33 5.48 11.69
CA SER A 147 13.81 4.55 12.70
C SER A 147 14.95 3.70 13.26
N PHE A 148 14.87 3.35 14.55
CA PHE A 148 15.84 2.43 15.17
C PHE A 148 15.44 0.95 14.99
N THR A 149 14.18 0.64 14.72
CA THR A 149 13.65 -0.72 14.85
C THR A 149 13.06 -1.33 13.58
N GLY A 150 12.73 -0.54 12.56
CA GLY A 150 12.06 -1.11 11.38
C GLY A 150 11.55 -0.05 10.44
N LEU A 151 10.55 -0.41 9.65
CA LEU A 151 9.86 0.45 8.70
C LEU A 151 8.46 0.78 9.23
N ALA A 152 8.13 2.06 9.22
CA ALA A 152 6.75 2.52 9.38
C ALA A 152 6.34 3.37 8.17
N ILE A 153 5.11 3.20 7.73
CA ILE A 153 4.52 3.91 6.60
C ILE A 153 3.20 4.50 7.08
N SER A 154 3.07 5.81 7.09
CA SER A 154 1.79 6.48 7.29
C SER A 154 1.38 7.20 6.02
N ILE A 155 0.14 6.96 5.59
CA ILE A 155 -0.44 7.66 4.45
C ILE A 155 -1.70 8.37 4.93
N THR A 156 -1.79 9.65 4.60
CA THR A 156 -3.02 10.42 4.74
C THR A 156 -3.63 10.61 3.36
N ALA A 157 -4.86 10.14 3.17
CA ALA A 157 -5.61 10.35 1.95
C ALA A 157 -6.62 11.48 2.11
N ILE A 158 -6.71 12.30 1.07
CA ILE A 158 -7.63 13.42 0.96
C ILE A 158 -8.51 13.15 -0.25
N GLY A 159 -9.81 13.18 -0.02
CA GLY A 159 -10.82 13.00 -1.05
C GLY A 159 -11.91 14.04 -0.94
N GLU A 160 -12.84 13.99 -1.86
CA GLU A 160 -13.99 14.88 -1.90
C GLU A 160 -15.28 14.14 -2.28
N ALA A 161 -16.38 14.60 -1.75
CA ALA A 161 -17.70 14.12 -2.09
C ALA A 161 -18.72 15.27 -2.05
N ARG A 162 -19.80 15.13 -2.80
CA ARG A 162 -20.98 15.99 -2.59
C ARG A 162 -21.62 15.67 -1.24
N PRO A 163 -22.16 16.65 -0.53
CA PRO A 163 -22.78 16.42 0.79
C PRO A 163 -23.80 15.28 0.78
N GLU A 164 -24.62 15.20 -0.27
CA GLU A 164 -25.67 14.19 -0.45
C GLU A 164 -25.17 12.78 -0.83
N GLU A 165 -23.92 12.67 -1.23
CA GLU A 165 -23.27 11.38 -1.59
C GLU A 165 -22.52 10.77 -0.42
N ILE A 166 -22.33 11.51 0.67
CA ILE A 166 -21.56 11.03 1.82
C ILE A 166 -22.39 9.99 2.57
N VAL A 167 -21.77 8.81 2.77
CA VAL A 167 -22.35 7.71 3.54
C VAL A 167 -21.50 7.47 4.78
N CYS A 168 -22.15 7.48 5.95
CA CYS A 168 -21.51 7.21 7.23
C CYS A 168 -21.78 5.78 7.69
N ARG A 169 -20.92 5.24 8.57
CA ARG A 169 -21.12 3.86 9.05
C ARG A 169 -22.22 3.73 10.12
N ASP A 170 -22.70 4.81 10.67
CA ASP A 170 -23.75 4.87 11.70
C ASP A 170 -25.16 5.09 11.14
N GLY A 171 -25.31 5.10 9.81
CA GLY A 171 -26.59 5.32 9.13
C GLY A 171 -27.50 4.10 8.99
N ALA A 172 -27.01 2.88 9.31
CA ALA A 172 -27.78 1.64 9.15
C ALA A 172 -29.04 1.64 10.02
N GLN A 173 -30.14 1.10 9.46
CA GLN A 173 -31.45 1.04 10.09
C GLN A 173 -31.93 -0.41 10.25
N ASP A 174 -32.89 -0.59 11.13
CA ASP A 174 -33.55 -1.90 11.27
C ASP A 174 -34.21 -2.28 9.95
N THR A 175 -34.06 -3.56 9.56
CA THR A 175 -34.52 -4.13 8.28
C THR A 175 -33.69 -3.81 7.05
N ASP A 176 -32.58 -3.08 7.14
CA ASP A 176 -31.66 -2.88 6.02
C ASP A 176 -31.06 -4.21 5.55
N LEU A 177 -30.88 -4.35 4.25
CA LEU A 177 -30.21 -5.49 3.65
C LEU A 177 -28.68 -5.33 3.79
N ILE A 178 -28.05 -6.33 4.37
CA ILE A 178 -26.58 -6.39 4.46
C ILE A 178 -26.03 -6.95 3.15
N CYS A 179 -25.32 -6.12 2.40
CA CYS A 179 -24.68 -6.49 1.14
C CYS A 179 -23.16 -6.55 1.32
N VAL A 180 -22.54 -7.56 0.72
CA VAL A 180 -21.08 -7.74 0.74
C VAL A 180 -20.54 -7.77 -0.68
N SER A 181 -19.50 -6.98 -0.94
CA SER A 181 -18.79 -7.02 -2.20
C SER A 181 -17.47 -7.80 -2.09
N GLY A 182 -17.26 -8.76 -2.98
CA GLY A 182 -16.06 -9.61 -2.98
C GLY A 182 -16.15 -10.78 -2.00
N ASN A 183 -15.00 -11.33 -1.65
CA ASN A 183 -14.89 -12.51 -0.77
C ASN A 183 -14.32 -12.11 0.59
N LEU A 184 -15.13 -12.19 1.64
CA LEU A 184 -14.65 -12.05 3.01
C LEU A 184 -13.73 -13.21 3.38
N GLY A 185 -12.64 -12.91 4.07
CA GLY A 185 -11.67 -13.90 4.54
C GLY A 185 -10.59 -14.30 3.53
N ALA A 186 -10.71 -13.96 2.24
CA ALA A 186 -9.70 -14.34 1.24
C ALA A 186 -8.31 -13.77 1.57
N ALA A 187 -8.22 -12.51 1.96
CA ALA A 187 -6.96 -11.88 2.37
C ALA A 187 -6.37 -12.56 3.62
N TYR A 188 -7.20 -12.89 4.60
CA TYR A 188 -6.78 -13.61 5.80
C TYR A 188 -6.23 -15.00 5.46
N MET A 189 -6.89 -15.75 4.57
CA MET A 189 -6.38 -17.05 4.12
C MET A 189 -5.06 -16.90 3.34
N GLY A 190 -4.88 -15.83 2.59
CA GLY A 190 -3.61 -15.48 1.96
C GLY A 190 -2.50 -15.25 2.99
N LEU A 191 -2.80 -14.53 4.08
CA LEU A 191 -1.89 -14.33 5.20
C LEU A 191 -1.50 -15.67 5.84
N GLN A 192 -2.47 -16.53 6.15
CA GLN A 192 -2.22 -17.84 6.75
C GLN A 192 -1.32 -18.73 5.88
N LEU A 193 -1.47 -18.66 4.56
CA LEU A 193 -0.58 -19.35 3.63
C LEU A 193 0.85 -18.82 3.71
N LEU A 194 1.04 -17.52 3.69
CA LEU A 194 2.37 -16.90 3.78
C LEU A 194 3.05 -17.20 5.11
N GLU A 195 2.33 -17.14 6.22
CA GLU A 195 2.86 -17.46 7.54
C GLU A 195 3.22 -18.94 7.69
N ARG A 196 2.43 -19.84 7.12
CA ARG A 196 2.76 -21.27 7.04
C ARG A 196 4.08 -21.49 6.30
N GLU A 197 4.22 -20.92 5.11
CA GLU A 197 5.45 -21.06 4.32
C GLU A 197 6.68 -20.48 5.03
N ARG A 198 6.51 -19.34 5.71
CA ARG A 198 7.55 -18.78 6.59
C ARG A 198 7.93 -19.73 7.72
N ALA A 199 6.95 -20.35 8.37
CA ALA A 199 7.21 -21.31 9.45
C ALA A 199 7.99 -22.53 8.94
N VAL A 200 7.61 -23.09 7.78
CA VAL A 200 8.32 -24.20 7.13
C VAL A 200 9.77 -23.80 6.80
N TYR A 201 9.98 -22.64 6.18
CA TYR A 201 11.31 -22.13 5.90
C TYR A 201 12.17 -22.01 7.15
N ASN A 202 11.64 -21.37 8.20
CA ASN A 202 12.35 -21.16 9.46
C ASN A 202 12.71 -22.48 10.16
N GLN A 203 11.83 -23.46 10.11
CA GLN A 203 12.10 -24.80 10.65
C GLN A 203 13.26 -25.44 9.89
N GLN A 204 13.19 -25.50 8.58
CA GLN A 204 14.25 -26.11 7.73
C GLN A 204 15.58 -25.39 7.92
N LEU A 205 15.59 -24.07 8.02
CA LEU A 205 16.79 -23.28 8.27
C LEU A 205 17.39 -23.56 9.67
N ALA A 206 16.56 -23.75 10.69
CA ALA A 206 17.02 -24.09 12.02
C ALA A 206 17.64 -25.49 12.05
N GLU A 207 17.04 -26.47 11.36
CA GLU A 207 17.55 -27.84 11.24
C GLU A 207 18.87 -27.87 10.45
N ALA A 208 18.97 -27.16 9.33
CA ALA A 208 20.20 -27.03 8.54
C ALA A 208 21.35 -26.38 9.33
N LYS A 209 21.06 -25.35 10.12
CA LYS A 209 22.04 -24.73 11.03
C LYS A 209 22.50 -25.69 12.10
N LYS A 210 21.58 -26.43 12.74
CA LYS A 210 21.89 -27.38 13.80
C LYS A 210 22.73 -28.55 13.31
N SER A 211 22.48 -29.04 12.11
CA SER A 211 23.23 -30.14 11.46
C SER A 211 24.54 -29.68 10.82
N GLY A 212 24.77 -28.36 10.67
CA GLY A 212 25.90 -27.82 9.93
C GLY A 212 25.86 -28.11 8.42
N ASN A 213 24.69 -28.46 7.88
CA ASN A 213 24.52 -28.84 6.47
C ASN A 213 24.55 -27.59 5.58
N LYS A 214 25.73 -27.29 5.02
CA LYS A 214 25.96 -26.13 4.15
C LYS A 214 25.20 -26.22 2.82
N ASP A 215 25.02 -27.43 2.28
CA ASP A 215 24.31 -27.63 1.02
C ASP A 215 22.80 -27.33 1.20
N GLU A 216 22.23 -27.73 2.31
CA GLU A 216 20.85 -27.42 2.63
C GLU A 216 20.64 -25.92 2.91
N MET A 217 21.57 -25.27 3.61
CA MET A 217 21.53 -23.81 3.81
C MET A 217 21.62 -23.07 2.46
N ALA A 218 22.41 -23.55 1.51
CA ALA A 218 22.48 -22.96 0.17
C ALA A 218 21.17 -23.17 -0.61
N ARG A 219 20.55 -24.35 -0.54
CA ARG A 219 19.23 -24.61 -1.14
C ARG A 219 18.13 -23.71 -0.58
N LEU A 220 18.17 -23.42 0.72
CA LEU A 220 17.20 -22.56 1.36
C LEU A 220 17.30 -21.08 0.93
N GLN A 221 18.45 -20.65 0.38
CA GLN A 221 18.55 -19.31 -0.23
C GLN A 221 17.66 -19.17 -1.47
N ASP A 222 17.38 -20.27 -2.16
CA ASP A 222 16.48 -20.33 -3.31
C ASP A 222 15.11 -20.92 -2.93
N PHE A 223 14.77 -20.92 -1.64
CA PHE A 223 13.49 -21.43 -1.16
C PHE A 223 12.32 -20.78 -1.89
N GLN A 224 11.41 -21.62 -2.35
CA GLN A 224 10.24 -21.20 -3.10
C GLN A 224 9.01 -21.72 -2.35
N PRO A 225 8.13 -20.81 -1.85
CA PRO A 225 6.90 -21.24 -1.20
C PRO A 225 5.99 -21.98 -2.21
N ASP A 226 5.38 -23.07 -1.78
CA ASP A 226 4.36 -23.75 -2.58
C ASP A 226 3.00 -23.05 -2.43
N VAL A 227 2.76 -22.16 -3.35
CA VAL A 227 1.53 -21.34 -3.40
C VAL A 227 0.77 -21.52 -4.72
N SER A 228 1.11 -22.54 -5.50
CA SER A 228 0.48 -22.82 -6.78
C SER A 228 -1.03 -23.08 -6.63
N GLY A 229 -1.83 -22.48 -7.51
CA GLY A 229 -3.30 -22.56 -7.49
C GLY A 229 -3.94 -21.73 -6.38
N ARG A 230 -3.19 -20.85 -5.70
CA ARG A 230 -3.67 -19.99 -4.61
C ARG A 230 -3.38 -18.50 -4.85
N GLU A 231 -3.09 -18.15 -6.09
CA GLU A 231 -2.68 -16.82 -6.52
C GLU A 231 -3.72 -15.75 -6.10
N TYR A 232 -5.00 -16.08 -6.22
CA TYR A 232 -6.08 -15.18 -5.80
C TYR A 232 -6.00 -14.80 -4.31
N LEU A 233 -5.76 -15.77 -3.42
CA LEU A 233 -5.66 -15.52 -1.98
C LEU A 233 -4.46 -14.65 -1.65
N LEU A 234 -3.33 -14.90 -2.31
CA LEU A 234 -2.11 -14.12 -2.13
C LEU A 234 -2.28 -12.70 -2.67
N GLU A 235 -2.89 -12.56 -3.84
CA GLU A 235 -3.15 -11.24 -4.42
C GLU A 235 -4.05 -10.39 -3.50
N ARG A 236 -5.10 -11.00 -2.94
CA ARG A 236 -5.99 -10.32 -1.97
C ARG A 236 -5.26 -9.86 -0.72
N GLN A 237 -4.23 -10.56 -0.26
CA GLN A 237 -3.43 -10.20 0.91
C GLN A 237 -2.32 -9.20 0.57
N LEU A 238 -1.58 -9.45 -0.51
CA LEU A 238 -0.38 -8.69 -0.84
C LEU A 238 -0.69 -7.41 -1.63
N LYS A 239 -1.71 -7.45 -2.48
CA LYS A 239 -2.08 -6.36 -3.37
C LYS A 239 -3.61 -6.18 -3.39
N PRO A 240 -4.22 -5.79 -2.27
CA PRO A 240 -5.66 -5.56 -2.19
C PRO A 240 -6.09 -4.42 -3.11
N GLU A 241 -7.35 -4.43 -3.50
CA GLU A 241 -7.95 -3.40 -4.33
C GLU A 241 -9.05 -2.65 -3.57
N ALA A 242 -8.99 -1.33 -3.60
CA ALA A 242 -10.09 -0.48 -3.13
C ALA A 242 -11.29 -0.58 -4.10
N ARG A 243 -12.51 -0.63 -3.56
CA ARG A 243 -13.72 -0.94 -4.34
C ARG A 243 -14.35 0.28 -5.02
N ALA A 244 -13.53 1.04 -5.76
CA ALA A 244 -14.00 2.14 -6.61
C ALA A 244 -15.09 1.72 -7.60
N ASP A 245 -15.00 0.48 -8.12
CA ASP A 245 -15.97 -0.13 -9.03
C ASP A 245 -17.36 -0.19 -8.44
N ILE A 246 -17.49 -0.55 -7.16
CA ILE A 246 -18.77 -0.61 -6.47
C ILE A 246 -19.37 0.78 -6.31
N ILE A 247 -18.55 1.76 -5.85
CA ILE A 247 -19.02 3.13 -5.68
C ILE A 247 -19.49 3.74 -7.01
N ALA A 248 -18.74 3.51 -8.10
CA ALA A 248 -19.16 3.93 -9.43
C ALA A 248 -20.49 3.29 -9.86
N THR A 249 -20.64 1.98 -9.60
CA THR A 249 -21.87 1.25 -9.93
C THR A 249 -23.06 1.77 -9.13
N LEU A 250 -22.92 1.99 -7.82
CA LEU A 250 -23.98 2.53 -6.97
C LEU A 250 -24.43 3.92 -7.45
N ARG A 251 -23.47 4.81 -7.74
CA ARG A 251 -23.75 6.14 -8.30
C ARG A 251 -24.50 6.08 -9.62
N GLN A 252 -24.05 5.23 -10.56
CA GLN A 252 -24.71 5.06 -11.87
C GLN A 252 -26.15 4.52 -11.73
N ALA A 253 -26.39 3.65 -10.76
CA ALA A 253 -27.70 3.08 -10.48
C ALA A 253 -28.61 4.00 -9.65
N GLY A 254 -28.08 5.15 -9.17
CA GLY A 254 -28.82 6.04 -8.24
C GLY A 254 -29.14 5.38 -6.90
N ILE A 255 -28.31 4.42 -6.48
CA ILE A 255 -28.47 3.72 -5.20
C ILE A 255 -27.63 4.44 -4.14
N HIS A 256 -28.30 4.86 -3.07
CA HIS A 256 -27.68 5.49 -1.91
C HIS A 256 -27.78 4.53 -0.71
N PRO A 257 -26.69 3.82 -0.34
CA PRO A 257 -26.68 2.99 0.85
C PRO A 257 -26.93 3.83 2.10
N THR A 258 -27.62 3.29 3.08
CA THR A 258 -27.84 3.92 4.38
C THR A 258 -26.56 3.93 5.23
N SER A 259 -25.71 2.92 5.02
CA SER A 259 -24.41 2.79 5.70
C SER A 259 -23.41 2.06 4.80
N MET A 260 -22.13 2.42 4.92
CA MET A 260 -21.01 1.68 4.31
C MET A 260 -19.81 1.64 5.27
N MET A 261 -18.95 0.62 5.08
CA MET A 261 -17.68 0.50 5.78
C MET A 261 -16.67 -0.30 4.94
#